data_8fc857f27cd6c8a3659553a380072eb6
#
_entry.id   8fc857f27cd6c8a3659553a380072eb6
#
_cell.length_a   1.000
_cell.length_b   1.000
_cell.length_c   1.000
_cell.angle_alpha   90.00
_cell.angle_beta   90.00
_cell.angle_gamma   90.00
#
_symmetry.space_group_name_H-M   'P 1'
#
loop_
_entity.id
_entity.type
_entity.pdbx_description
1 polymer ?
#
loop_
_entity_poly.entity_id
_entity_poly.type
_entity_poly.pdbx_seq_one_letter_code
_entity_poly.pdbx_strand_id
1 'polypeptide(L)'
;EDVPADTLKQIVYDTLSFDVPAVKVKENIYSLELFHGPTLAFKDVGGRFMARLLGYFIKKEGQKQVNVLVATSGDTGSAVANGFLGVEGIHVYVLYPKGKVSEIQEKQFTTLGQNITAIEVDGTFDDCQALVKNAFMDAELNAHMKLTSANSINVARFLPQAFYYFYAYAQMKKAGKADNLVICVPSGNFGNITAGLFGKRMGLPVKRFIAANNQNDIFYQYLQTAKYNPRPSVATIANAMDVGDPSNFARVLALYENSHEAICAEISGATY
;
A
#
# COMPACT_ATOMS: atom_id res chain seq x y z
N GLU A 1 20.40 -10.86 -14.26
CA GLU A 1 19.05 -10.42 -13.86
C GLU A 1 18.56 -11.28 -12.70
N ASP A 2 18.06 -10.65 -11.63
CA ASP A 2 17.68 -11.37 -10.41
C ASP A 2 16.42 -12.21 -10.59
N VAL A 3 15.48 -11.72 -11.42
CA VAL A 3 14.23 -12.40 -11.78
C VAL A 3 14.18 -12.52 -13.31
N PRO A 4 14.06 -13.73 -13.88
CA PRO A 4 13.88 -13.90 -15.32
C PRO A 4 12.61 -13.20 -15.82
N ALA A 5 12.65 -12.65 -17.05
CA ALA A 5 11.57 -11.88 -17.62
C ALA A 5 10.22 -12.64 -17.65
N ASP A 6 10.23 -13.92 -18.01
CA ASP A 6 9.01 -14.74 -18.04
C ASP A 6 8.45 -14.99 -16.65
N THR A 7 9.31 -15.19 -15.66
CA THR A 7 8.91 -15.33 -14.25
C THR A 7 8.29 -14.04 -13.74
N LEU A 8 8.91 -12.88 -14.00
CA LEU A 8 8.37 -11.58 -13.62
C LEU A 8 7.02 -11.32 -14.29
N LYS A 9 6.90 -11.65 -15.56
CA LYS A 9 5.64 -11.55 -16.32
C LYS A 9 4.54 -12.39 -15.66
N GLN A 10 4.84 -13.64 -15.30
CA GLN A 10 3.89 -14.51 -14.61
C GLN A 10 3.47 -13.93 -13.27
N ILE A 11 4.42 -13.44 -12.45
CA ILE A 11 4.13 -12.78 -11.16
C ILE A 11 3.18 -11.59 -11.36
N VAL A 12 3.39 -10.77 -12.39
CA VAL A 12 2.53 -9.61 -12.68
C VAL A 12 1.11 -10.07 -13.09
N TYR A 13 0.99 -11.03 -13.99
CA TYR A 13 -0.33 -11.55 -14.41
C TYR A 13 -1.10 -12.19 -13.26
N ASP A 14 -0.44 -12.99 -12.43
CA ASP A 14 -1.07 -13.62 -11.27
C ASP A 14 -1.49 -12.57 -10.22
N THR A 15 -0.75 -11.46 -10.13
CA THR A 15 -1.08 -10.35 -9.25
C THR A 15 -2.34 -9.63 -9.70
N LEU A 16 -2.46 -9.38 -11.01
CA LEU A 16 -3.53 -8.60 -11.64
C LEU A 16 -4.65 -9.50 -12.20
N SER A 17 -5.05 -10.55 -11.50
CA SER A 17 -6.07 -11.51 -11.95
C SER A 17 -7.51 -11.04 -11.74
N PHE A 18 -7.75 -9.77 -11.51
CA PHE A 18 -9.05 -9.13 -11.35
C PHE A 18 -9.10 -7.79 -12.07
N ASP A 19 -10.29 -7.35 -12.44
CA ASP A 19 -10.48 -6.12 -13.18
C ASP A 19 -10.24 -4.87 -12.32
N VAL A 20 -9.78 -3.81 -12.98
CA VAL A 20 -9.60 -2.47 -12.40
C VAL A 20 -10.17 -1.46 -13.40
N PRO A 21 -11.49 -1.40 -13.57
CA PRO A 21 -12.11 -0.59 -14.61
C PRO A 21 -12.09 0.90 -14.28
N ALA A 22 -11.91 1.73 -15.30
CA ALA A 22 -12.16 3.15 -15.21
C ALA A 22 -13.61 3.44 -15.61
N VAL A 23 -14.48 3.60 -14.63
CA VAL A 23 -15.92 3.78 -14.82
C VAL A 23 -16.26 5.26 -14.94
N LYS A 24 -16.98 5.62 -15.98
CA LYS A 24 -17.42 7.01 -16.18
C LYS A 24 -18.47 7.39 -15.13
N VAL A 25 -18.17 8.41 -14.34
CA VAL A 25 -19.09 8.97 -13.32
C VAL A 25 -19.85 10.17 -13.88
N LYS A 26 -19.14 11.04 -14.58
CA LYS A 26 -19.64 12.28 -15.16
C LYS A 26 -18.84 12.61 -16.42
N GLU A 27 -19.23 13.65 -17.15
CA GLU A 27 -18.41 14.12 -18.27
C GLU A 27 -16.99 14.46 -17.79
N ASN A 28 -15.98 13.84 -18.39
CA ASN A 28 -14.56 13.98 -18.05
C ASN A 28 -14.16 13.58 -16.62
N ILE A 29 -15.05 12.92 -15.86
CA ILE A 29 -14.73 12.36 -14.54
C ILE A 29 -14.96 10.85 -14.56
N TYR A 30 -13.93 10.10 -14.17
CA TYR A 30 -13.93 8.65 -14.12
C TYR A 30 -13.49 8.18 -12.74
N SER A 31 -14.11 7.13 -12.24
CA SER A 31 -13.66 6.40 -11.05
C SER A 31 -12.82 5.21 -11.49
N LEU A 32 -11.57 5.13 -11.05
CA LEU A 32 -10.81 3.90 -11.16
C LEU A 32 -11.19 3.02 -9.99
N GLU A 33 -11.91 1.95 -10.26
CA GLU A 33 -12.44 1.06 -9.22
C GLU A 33 -11.37 0.05 -8.78
N LEU A 34 -10.87 0.19 -7.56
CA LEU A 34 -9.78 -0.62 -6.99
C LEU A 34 -10.28 -1.67 -5.97
N PHE A 35 -11.58 -1.95 -5.97
CA PHE A 35 -12.24 -2.81 -4.98
C PHE A 35 -12.74 -4.16 -5.55
N HIS A 36 -12.22 -4.59 -6.70
CA HIS A 36 -12.59 -5.88 -7.32
C HIS A 36 -11.65 -7.02 -6.94
N GLY A 37 -10.62 -6.76 -6.16
CA GLY A 37 -9.70 -7.77 -5.65
C GLY A 37 -10.30 -8.59 -4.50
N PRO A 38 -9.60 -9.65 -4.06
CA PRO A 38 -10.14 -10.64 -3.09
C PRO A 38 -10.54 -10.04 -1.75
N THR A 39 -9.93 -8.94 -1.30
CA THR A 39 -10.29 -8.30 -0.02
C THR A 39 -11.00 -6.97 -0.19
N LEU A 40 -11.40 -6.64 -1.43
CA LEU A 40 -12.09 -5.42 -1.80
C LEU A 40 -11.28 -4.13 -1.47
N ALA A 41 -9.97 -4.27 -1.30
CA ALA A 41 -9.07 -3.18 -0.98
C ALA A 41 -8.02 -2.99 -2.08
N PHE A 42 -7.69 -1.73 -2.41
CA PHE A 42 -6.65 -1.42 -3.40
C PHE A 42 -5.27 -2.03 -3.02
N LYS A 43 -5.09 -2.40 -1.76
CA LYS A 43 -3.86 -3.01 -1.24
C LYS A 43 -3.64 -4.45 -1.70
N ASP A 44 -4.64 -5.09 -2.30
CA ASP A 44 -4.53 -6.46 -2.81
C ASP A 44 -3.38 -6.64 -3.80
N VAL A 45 -3.19 -5.71 -4.74
CA VAL A 45 -2.09 -5.77 -5.70
C VAL A 45 -0.73 -5.80 -5.01
N GLY A 46 -0.51 -4.90 -4.04
CA GLY A 46 0.75 -4.87 -3.29
C GLY A 46 0.99 -6.14 -2.46
N GLY A 47 -0.05 -6.68 -1.80
CA GLY A 47 0.03 -7.93 -1.03
C GLY A 47 0.35 -9.13 -1.91
N ARG A 48 -0.38 -9.28 -2.99
CA ARG A 48 -0.23 -10.39 -3.94
C ARG A 48 1.12 -10.36 -4.67
N PHE A 49 1.57 -9.18 -5.11
CA PHE A 49 2.88 -9.05 -5.77
C PHE A 49 4.03 -9.39 -4.83
N MET A 50 4.03 -8.80 -3.63
CA MET A 50 5.07 -9.08 -2.64
C MET A 50 5.11 -10.57 -2.28
N ALA A 51 3.95 -11.21 -2.10
CA ALA A 51 3.87 -12.63 -1.75
C ALA A 51 4.50 -13.52 -2.82
N ARG A 52 4.21 -13.27 -4.09
CA ARG A 52 4.75 -14.03 -5.21
C ARG A 52 6.24 -13.80 -5.40
N LEU A 53 6.66 -12.54 -5.30
CA LEU A 53 8.07 -12.19 -5.45
C LEU A 53 8.91 -12.78 -4.31
N LEU A 54 8.43 -12.67 -3.07
CA LEU A 54 9.10 -13.25 -1.90
C LEU A 54 9.15 -14.78 -1.99
N GLY A 55 8.05 -15.44 -2.38
CA GLY A 55 8.01 -16.89 -2.60
C GLY A 55 9.01 -17.35 -3.68
N TYR A 56 9.17 -16.58 -4.76
CA TYR A 56 10.18 -16.84 -5.76
C TYR A 56 11.60 -16.81 -5.18
N PHE A 57 11.95 -15.77 -4.42
CA PHE A 57 13.28 -15.67 -3.83
C PHE A 57 13.55 -16.73 -2.76
N ILE A 58 12.57 -17.05 -1.91
CA ILE A 58 12.68 -18.12 -0.91
C ILE A 58 13.03 -19.45 -1.60
N LYS A 59 12.32 -19.78 -2.67
CA LYS A 59 12.56 -21.00 -3.45
C LYS A 59 13.92 -20.97 -4.15
N LYS A 60 14.31 -19.84 -4.75
CA LYS A 60 15.59 -19.64 -5.42
C LYS A 60 16.77 -19.77 -4.48
N GLU A 61 16.65 -19.22 -3.26
CA GLU A 61 17.73 -19.23 -2.26
C GLU A 61 17.73 -20.48 -1.37
N GLY A 62 16.76 -21.39 -1.53
CA GLY A 62 16.64 -22.59 -0.70
C GLY A 62 16.37 -22.32 0.78
N GLN A 63 15.73 -21.18 1.08
CA GLN A 63 15.37 -20.82 2.45
C GLN A 63 14.24 -21.70 2.97
N LYS A 64 14.30 -22.09 4.25
CA LYS A 64 13.28 -22.96 4.83
C LYS A 64 12.00 -22.22 5.16
N GLN A 65 12.11 -21.03 5.77
CA GLN A 65 10.95 -20.23 6.18
C GLN A 65 11.32 -18.78 6.36
N VAL A 66 10.40 -17.88 5.96
CA VAL A 66 10.42 -16.45 6.25
C VAL A 66 9.13 -16.09 6.99
N ASN A 67 9.24 -15.29 8.04
CA ASN A 67 8.11 -14.83 8.84
C ASN A 67 7.80 -13.38 8.49
N VAL A 68 6.58 -13.14 8.03
CA VAL A 68 6.09 -11.82 7.63
C VAL A 68 5.30 -11.22 8.78
N LEU A 69 5.74 -10.09 9.30
CA LEU A 69 5.03 -9.34 10.33
C LEU A 69 4.25 -8.19 9.69
N VAL A 70 3.00 -8.02 10.09
CA VAL A 70 2.17 -6.90 9.66
C VAL A 70 1.33 -6.37 10.82
N ALA A 71 1.47 -5.07 11.15
CA ALA A 71 0.53 -4.37 11.99
C ALA A 71 -0.58 -3.80 11.12
N THR A 72 -1.83 -3.93 11.56
CA THR A 72 -2.99 -3.48 10.76
C THR A 72 -4.07 -2.81 11.59
N SER A 73 -4.78 -1.87 10.97
CA SER A 73 -6.05 -1.34 11.41
C SER A 73 -7.24 -1.93 10.62
N GLY A 74 -6.99 -2.95 9.77
CA GLY A 74 -8.00 -3.65 8.99
C GLY A 74 -7.52 -4.08 7.60
N ASP A 75 -7.68 -3.23 6.59
CA ASP A 75 -7.50 -3.55 5.17
C ASP A 75 -6.08 -3.99 4.77
N THR A 76 -5.04 -3.46 5.42
CA THR A 76 -3.66 -3.90 5.17
C THR A 76 -3.46 -5.35 5.60
N GLY A 77 -3.92 -5.72 6.79
CA GLY A 77 -3.84 -7.09 7.29
C GLY A 77 -4.62 -8.06 6.41
N SER A 78 -5.83 -7.67 6.01
CA SER A 78 -6.67 -8.47 5.11
C SER A 78 -5.98 -8.74 3.77
N ALA A 79 -5.46 -7.69 3.10
CA ALA A 79 -4.78 -7.81 1.82
C ALA A 79 -3.47 -8.63 1.91
N VAL A 80 -2.71 -8.46 2.99
CA VAL A 80 -1.48 -9.23 3.23
C VAL A 80 -1.82 -10.68 3.50
N ALA A 81 -2.69 -10.97 4.46
CA ALA A 81 -3.07 -12.32 4.83
C ALA A 81 -3.60 -13.10 3.61
N ASN A 82 -4.51 -12.50 2.83
CA ASN A 82 -5.05 -13.12 1.63
C ASN A 82 -3.97 -13.31 0.54
N GLY A 83 -3.13 -12.30 0.30
CA GLY A 83 -2.08 -12.36 -0.72
C GLY A 83 -1.02 -13.44 -0.45
N PHE A 84 -0.74 -13.71 0.82
CA PHE A 84 0.26 -14.69 1.27
C PHE A 84 -0.33 -16.05 1.63
N LEU A 85 -1.66 -16.20 1.61
CA LEU A 85 -2.31 -17.46 1.98
C LEU A 85 -1.80 -18.62 1.13
N GLY A 86 -1.34 -19.68 1.78
CA GLY A 86 -0.86 -20.88 1.12
C GLY A 86 0.49 -20.74 0.39
N VAL A 87 1.20 -19.63 0.51
CA VAL A 87 2.53 -19.47 -0.10
C VAL A 87 3.55 -20.26 0.70
N GLU A 88 4.17 -21.24 0.03
CA GLU A 88 5.14 -22.14 0.64
C GLU A 88 6.37 -21.39 1.16
N GLY A 89 6.85 -21.78 2.34
CA GLY A 89 8.01 -21.17 2.98
C GLY A 89 7.74 -19.81 3.64
N ILE A 90 6.48 -19.37 3.71
CA ILE A 90 6.10 -18.12 4.35
C ILE A 90 5.10 -18.37 5.47
N HIS A 91 5.32 -17.76 6.63
CA HIS A 91 4.32 -17.63 7.69
C HIS A 91 4.03 -16.16 7.96
N VAL A 92 2.77 -15.80 8.11
CA VAL A 92 2.34 -14.41 8.32
C VAL A 92 1.74 -14.25 9.71
N TYR A 93 2.22 -13.27 10.45
CA TYR A 93 1.66 -12.82 11.71
C TYR A 93 1.00 -11.46 11.53
N VAL A 94 -0.33 -11.41 11.71
CA VAL A 94 -1.14 -10.20 11.61
C VAL A 94 -1.46 -9.68 13.01
N LEU A 95 -0.85 -8.57 13.41
CA LEU A 95 -1.10 -7.92 14.69
C LEU A 95 -2.17 -6.85 14.52
N TYR A 96 -3.24 -6.91 15.30
CA TYR A 96 -4.36 -5.97 15.19
C TYR A 96 -4.89 -5.57 16.58
N PRO A 97 -5.39 -4.32 16.74
CA PRO A 97 -5.86 -3.83 18.02
C PRO A 97 -7.26 -4.37 18.32
N LYS A 98 -7.45 -4.89 19.52
CA LYS A 98 -8.69 -5.47 20.04
C LYS A 98 -9.87 -4.52 19.92
N GLY A 99 -10.93 -4.98 19.25
CA GLY A 99 -12.18 -4.23 19.10
C GLY A 99 -12.08 -2.92 18.31
N LYS A 100 -10.96 -2.68 17.58
CA LYS A 100 -10.75 -1.45 16.78
C LYS A 100 -10.64 -1.70 15.29
N VAL A 101 -10.88 -2.92 14.85
CA VAL A 101 -10.98 -3.33 13.46
C VAL A 101 -12.44 -3.65 13.16
N SER A 102 -12.93 -3.30 11.98
CA SER A 102 -14.30 -3.67 11.60
C SER A 102 -14.45 -5.20 11.53
N GLU A 103 -15.60 -5.74 11.93
CA GLU A 103 -15.85 -7.18 11.99
C GLU A 103 -15.58 -7.89 10.65
N ILE A 104 -15.94 -7.25 9.54
CA ILE A 104 -15.70 -7.79 8.20
C ILE A 104 -14.20 -7.89 7.92
N GLN A 105 -13.44 -6.84 8.18
CA GLN A 105 -11.99 -6.84 7.95
C GLN A 105 -11.26 -7.80 8.88
N GLU A 106 -11.67 -7.88 10.15
CA GLU A 106 -11.12 -8.83 11.11
C GLU A 106 -11.30 -10.27 10.64
N LYS A 107 -12.50 -10.64 10.20
CA LYS A 107 -12.77 -11.99 9.66
C LYS A 107 -11.94 -12.31 8.42
N GLN A 108 -11.57 -11.34 7.60
CA GLN A 108 -10.75 -11.56 6.40
C GLN A 108 -9.31 -12.05 6.70
N PHE A 109 -8.84 -11.97 7.94
CA PHE A 109 -7.54 -12.53 8.32
C PHE A 109 -7.57 -13.48 9.51
N THR A 110 -8.58 -13.42 10.40
CA THR A 110 -8.68 -14.31 11.55
C THR A 110 -9.21 -15.70 11.21
N THR A 111 -9.93 -15.84 10.11
CA THR A 111 -10.59 -17.10 9.71
C THR A 111 -9.80 -17.93 8.70
N LEU A 112 -8.65 -17.44 8.23
CA LEU A 112 -7.91 -18.09 7.13
C LEU A 112 -7.16 -19.35 7.57
N GLY A 113 -6.54 -19.35 8.75
CA GLY A 113 -5.71 -20.48 9.19
C GLY A 113 -4.49 -20.71 8.30
N GLN A 114 -4.08 -21.96 8.13
CA GLN A 114 -2.92 -22.37 7.35
C GLN A 114 -1.63 -21.66 7.82
N ASN A 115 -1.00 -20.92 6.94
CA ASN A 115 0.22 -20.14 7.22
C ASN A 115 -0.07 -18.72 7.75
N ILE A 116 -1.30 -18.42 8.15
CA ILE A 116 -1.69 -17.11 8.68
C ILE A 116 -2.05 -17.25 10.15
N THR A 117 -1.40 -16.43 11.00
CA THR A 117 -1.71 -16.31 12.43
C THR A 117 -2.11 -14.88 12.74
N ALA A 118 -3.32 -14.69 13.26
CA ALA A 118 -3.79 -13.40 13.74
C ALA A 118 -3.52 -13.27 15.24
N ILE A 119 -2.96 -12.13 15.65
CA ILE A 119 -2.62 -11.82 17.04
C ILE A 119 -3.40 -10.58 17.45
N GLU A 120 -4.37 -10.77 18.34
CA GLU A 120 -5.12 -9.68 18.94
C GLU A 120 -4.29 -9.02 20.03
N VAL A 121 -4.11 -7.71 19.93
CA VAL A 121 -3.33 -6.90 20.87
C VAL A 121 -4.30 -6.05 21.70
N ASP A 122 -4.23 -6.16 23.02
CA ASP A 122 -4.97 -5.26 23.92
C ASP A 122 -4.28 -3.89 23.96
N GLY A 123 -4.58 -3.05 22.99
CA GLY A 123 -3.91 -1.78 22.76
C GLY A 123 -4.46 -1.01 21.56
N THR A 124 -3.60 -0.22 20.96
CA THR A 124 -3.87 0.61 19.79
C THR A 124 -3.15 0.06 18.55
N PHE A 125 -3.43 0.64 17.38
CA PHE A 125 -2.66 0.36 16.17
C PHE A 125 -1.18 0.73 16.32
N ASP A 126 -0.89 1.82 17.05
CA ASP A 126 0.50 2.23 17.31
C ASP A 126 1.22 1.22 18.20
N ASP A 127 0.53 0.59 19.15
CA ASP A 127 1.10 -0.51 19.97
C ASP A 127 1.43 -1.73 19.09
N CYS A 128 0.54 -2.09 18.15
CA CYS A 128 0.82 -3.15 17.17
C CYS A 128 2.05 -2.81 16.33
N GLN A 129 2.20 -1.57 15.87
CA GLN A 129 3.38 -1.13 15.13
C GLN A 129 4.64 -1.15 15.98
N ALA A 130 4.56 -0.75 17.26
CA ALA A 130 5.67 -0.79 18.19
C ALA A 130 6.15 -2.23 18.42
N LEU A 131 5.23 -3.19 18.61
CA LEU A 131 5.55 -4.61 18.73
C LEU A 131 6.29 -5.13 17.49
N VAL A 132 5.82 -4.79 16.28
CA VAL A 132 6.50 -5.18 15.04
C VAL A 132 7.90 -4.57 14.97
N LYS A 133 8.06 -3.29 15.31
CA LYS A 133 9.38 -2.63 15.35
C LYS A 133 10.32 -3.28 16.36
N ASN A 134 9.82 -3.58 17.56
CA ASN A 134 10.59 -4.23 18.61
C ASN A 134 11.06 -5.64 18.19
N ALA A 135 10.19 -6.41 17.49
CA ALA A 135 10.58 -7.71 16.96
C ALA A 135 11.76 -7.62 15.97
N PHE A 136 11.82 -6.58 15.13
CA PHE A 136 12.97 -6.35 14.26
C PHE A 136 14.25 -5.93 14.99
N MET A 137 14.14 -5.35 16.18
CA MET A 137 15.28 -4.94 16.99
C MET A 137 15.74 -6.02 17.97
N ASP A 138 14.94 -7.07 18.17
CA ASP A 138 15.23 -8.17 19.06
C ASP A 138 16.26 -9.13 18.46
N ALA A 139 17.48 -9.12 18.98
CA ALA A 139 18.58 -9.93 18.47
C ALA A 139 18.35 -11.43 18.68
N GLU A 140 17.72 -11.83 19.80
CA GLU A 140 17.42 -13.23 20.09
C GLU A 140 16.38 -13.78 19.13
N LEU A 141 15.28 -13.05 18.93
CA LEU A 141 14.23 -13.42 17.97
C LEU A 141 14.79 -13.54 16.54
N ASN A 142 15.60 -12.57 16.11
CA ASN A 142 16.20 -12.56 14.78
C ASN A 142 17.26 -13.65 14.57
N ALA A 143 17.87 -14.18 15.65
CA ALA A 143 18.75 -15.34 15.58
C ALA A 143 17.98 -16.65 15.33
N HIS A 144 16.72 -16.73 15.75
CA HIS A 144 15.88 -17.92 15.63
C HIS A 144 14.99 -17.93 14.38
N MET A 145 14.57 -16.75 13.88
CA MET A 145 13.66 -16.68 12.74
C MET A 145 13.98 -15.49 11.81
N LYS A 146 13.89 -15.73 10.51
CA LYS A 146 14.04 -14.66 9.52
C LYS A 146 12.75 -13.84 9.44
N LEU A 147 12.85 -12.55 9.74
CA LEU A 147 11.72 -11.63 9.76
C LEU A 147 11.72 -10.69 8.56
N THR A 148 10.54 -10.36 8.06
CA THR A 148 10.29 -9.25 7.12
C THR A 148 8.97 -8.56 7.43
N SER A 149 8.80 -7.32 6.99
CA SER A 149 7.54 -6.58 7.17
C SER A 149 6.77 -6.49 5.86
N ALA A 150 5.45 -6.65 5.93
CA ALA A 150 4.55 -6.40 4.83
C ALA A 150 3.77 -5.07 4.96
N ASN A 151 4.17 -4.17 5.83
CA ASN A 151 3.63 -2.80 5.85
C ASN A 151 4.11 -1.97 4.65
N SER A 152 3.48 -0.83 4.38
CA SER A 152 3.75 0.01 3.18
C SER A 152 5.14 0.67 3.16
N ILE A 153 5.91 0.56 4.25
CA ILE A 153 7.34 0.91 4.26
C ILE A 153 8.19 -0.04 3.39
N ASN A 154 7.69 -1.24 3.10
CA ASN A 154 8.36 -2.18 2.19
C ASN A 154 8.09 -1.79 0.74
N VAL A 155 9.15 -1.59 -0.04
CA VAL A 155 9.07 -1.18 -1.46
C VAL A 155 8.26 -2.16 -2.30
N ALA A 156 8.37 -3.47 -2.04
CA ALA A 156 7.64 -4.51 -2.76
C ALA A 156 6.11 -4.44 -2.50
N ARG A 157 5.68 -3.69 -1.50
CA ARG A 157 4.27 -3.46 -1.18
C ARG A 157 3.69 -2.24 -1.86
N PHE A 158 4.39 -1.11 -1.89
CA PHE A 158 3.83 0.11 -2.46
C PHE A 158 4.12 0.27 -3.96
N LEU A 159 5.30 -0.11 -4.42
CA LEU A 159 5.70 0.08 -5.82
C LEU A 159 4.76 -0.61 -6.84
N PRO A 160 4.27 -1.85 -6.62
CA PRO A 160 3.33 -2.49 -7.54
C PRO A 160 2.00 -1.73 -7.70
N GLN A 161 1.66 -0.83 -6.80
CA GLN A 161 0.49 0.03 -6.97
C GLN A 161 0.63 0.99 -8.15
N ALA A 162 1.85 1.17 -8.68
CA ALA A 162 2.08 1.88 -9.94
C ALA A 162 1.31 1.25 -11.12
N PHE A 163 1.04 -0.06 -11.09
CA PHE A 163 0.28 -0.76 -12.12
C PHE A 163 -1.10 -0.13 -12.35
N TYR A 164 -1.76 0.31 -11.28
CA TYR A 164 -3.06 0.98 -11.37
C TYR A 164 -3.00 2.23 -12.24
N TYR A 165 -1.95 3.03 -12.13
CA TYR A 165 -1.79 4.29 -12.86
C TYR A 165 -1.49 4.05 -14.34
N PHE A 166 -0.64 3.07 -14.64
CA PHE A 166 -0.38 2.68 -16.04
C PHE A 166 -1.63 2.11 -16.69
N TYR A 167 -2.38 1.28 -15.96
CA TYR A 167 -3.60 0.68 -16.48
C TYR A 167 -4.72 1.71 -16.65
N ALA A 168 -4.88 2.64 -15.69
CA ALA A 168 -5.79 3.78 -15.81
C ALA A 168 -5.47 4.62 -17.05
N TYR A 169 -4.19 4.96 -17.24
CA TYR A 169 -3.77 5.72 -18.41
C TYR A 169 -4.07 4.97 -19.72
N ALA A 170 -3.79 3.68 -19.77
CA ALA A 170 -4.09 2.86 -20.97
C ALA A 170 -5.58 2.86 -21.31
N GLN A 171 -6.47 2.74 -20.30
CA GLN A 171 -7.91 2.81 -20.48
C GLN A 171 -8.34 4.21 -20.97
N MET A 172 -7.82 5.29 -20.37
CA MET A 172 -8.10 6.67 -20.79
C MET A 172 -7.60 6.94 -22.20
N LYS A 173 -6.43 6.42 -22.57
CA LYS A 173 -5.87 6.52 -23.92
C LYS A 173 -6.78 5.82 -24.95
N LYS A 174 -7.25 4.61 -24.63
CA LYS A 174 -8.19 3.87 -25.49
C LYS A 174 -9.52 4.61 -25.65
N ALA A 175 -9.95 5.34 -24.63
CA ALA A 175 -11.17 6.16 -24.64
C ALA A 175 -10.97 7.55 -25.30
N GLY A 176 -9.77 7.90 -25.75
CA GLY A 176 -9.47 9.24 -26.29
C GLY A 176 -9.52 10.37 -25.24
N LYS A 177 -9.25 10.03 -23.96
CA LYS A 177 -9.36 10.92 -22.79
C LYS A 177 -8.07 11.02 -21.97
N ALA A 178 -6.93 10.64 -22.55
CA ALA A 178 -5.65 10.65 -21.83
C ALA A 178 -4.95 12.01 -21.81
N ASP A 179 -5.37 12.94 -22.68
CA ASP A 179 -4.74 14.25 -22.75
C ASP A 179 -5.01 15.06 -21.48
N ASN A 180 -3.93 15.61 -20.91
CA ASN A 180 -4.00 16.37 -19.67
C ASN A 180 -4.60 15.61 -18.47
N LEU A 181 -4.38 14.30 -18.38
CA LEU A 181 -4.90 13.47 -17.30
C LEU A 181 -4.45 13.99 -15.93
N VAL A 182 -5.43 14.22 -15.06
CA VAL A 182 -5.22 14.54 -13.65
C VAL A 182 -5.77 13.37 -12.83
N ILE A 183 -5.00 12.91 -11.84
CA ILE A 183 -5.40 11.78 -10.99
C ILE A 183 -5.57 12.25 -9.56
N CYS A 184 -6.79 12.16 -9.04
CA CYS A 184 -7.12 12.40 -7.63
C CYS A 184 -6.97 11.09 -6.84
N VAL A 185 -6.21 11.13 -5.76
CA VAL A 185 -5.86 9.95 -4.95
C VAL A 185 -6.23 10.23 -3.50
N PRO A 186 -7.22 9.51 -2.93
CA PRO A 186 -7.42 9.51 -1.48
C PRO A 186 -6.14 9.05 -0.79
N SER A 187 -5.58 9.88 0.07
CA SER A 187 -4.22 9.73 0.57
C SER A 187 -4.17 9.76 2.10
N GLY A 188 -3.75 8.63 2.70
CA GLY A 188 -3.44 8.52 4.13
C GLY A 188 -1.94 8.35 4.33
N ASN A 189 -1.43 7.12 4.20
CA ASN A 189 0.01 6.82 4.38
C ASN A 189 0.89 7.13 3.14
N PHE A 190 0.33 7.66 2.08
CA PHE A 190 0.99 8.10 0.85
C PHE A 190 1.68 7.02 0.01
N GLY A 191 1.55 5.73 0.34
CA GLY A 191 2.09 4.65 -0.49
C GLY A 191 1.48 4.61 -1.89
N ASN A 192 0.16 4.80 -1.99
CA ASN A 192 -0.58 4.79 -3.25
C ASN A 192 -0.18 5.93 -4.19
N ILE A 193 -0.21 7.19 -3.73
CA ILE A 193 0.16 8.33 -4.57
C ILE A 193 1.66 8.32 -4.91
N THR A 194 2.52 7.91 -3.97
CA THR A 194 3.95 7.75 -4.22
C THR A 194 4.21 6.77 -5.37
N ALA A 195 3.48 5.66 -5.45
CA ALA A 195 3.56 4.74 -6.57
C ALA A 195 3.19 5.41 -7.91
N GLY A 196 2.18 6.29 -7.91
CA GLY A 196 1.83 7.10 -9.08
C GLY A 196 2.93 8.08 -9.49
N LEU A 197 3.59 8.72 -8.51
CA LEU A 197 4.72 9.62 -8.74
C LEU A 197 5.92 8.88 -9.32
N PHE A 198 6.21 7.67 -8.85
CA PHE A 198 7.21 6.79 -9.47
C PHE A 198 6.82 6.46 -10.91
N GLY A 199 5.55 6.12 -11.17
CA GLY A 199 5.04 5.92 -12.53
C GLY A 199 5.29 7.13 -13.43
N LYS A 200 5.05 8.34 -12.94
CA LYS A 200 5.34 9.58 -13.67
C LYS A 200 6.84 9.75 -13.96
N ARG A 201 7.71 9.45 -12.99
CA ARG A 201 9.17 9.44 -13.21
C ARG A 201 9.63 8.38 -14.22
N MET A 202 8.87 7.30 -14.36
CA MET A 202 9.10 6.26 -15.39
C MET A 202 8.55 6.65 -16.77
N GLY A 203 7.96 7.84 -16.92
CA GLY A 203 7.46 8.37 -18.19
C GLY A 203 5.94 8.31 -18.39
N LEU A 204 5.16 7.96 -17.34
CA LEU A 204 3.70 8.01 -17.41
C LEU A 204 3.22 9.48 -17.59
N PRO A 205 2.51 9.83 -18.67
CA PRO A 205 2.18 11.22 -18.98
C PRO A 205 0.95 11.71 -18.20
N VAL A 206 1.07 11.80 -16.90
CA VAL A 206 0.08 12.41 -16.00
C VAL A 206 0.43 13.88 -15.82
N LYS A 207 -0.54 14.77 -16.07
CA LYS A 207 -0.35 16.21 -15.93
C LYS A 207 -0.09 16.58 -14.46
N ARG A 208 -0.93 16.11 -13.53
CA ARG A 208 -0.89 16.46 -12.11
C ARG A 208 -1.57 15.40 -11.27
N PHE A 209 -1.14 15.29 -10.01
CA PHE A 209 -1.84 14.54 -8.98
C PHE A 209 -2.60 15.48 -8.04
N ILE A 210 -3.70 14.99 -7.46
CA ILE A 210 -4.40 15.63 -6.35
C ILE A 210 -4.34 14.65 -5.18
N ALA A 211 -3.67 15.04 -4.10
CA ALA A 211 -3.72 14.31 -2.84
C ALA A 211 -4.96 14.76 -2.06
N ALA A 212 -5.97 13.90 -2.00
CA ALA A 212 -7.18 14.15 -1.23
C ALA A 212 -7.03 13.59 0.19
N ASN A 213 -7.14 14.45 1.20
CA ASN A 213 -7.01 14.11 2.60
C ASN A 213 -8.38 14.25 3.31
N ASN A 214 -8.64 13.38 4.29
CA ASN A 214 -9.72 13.58 5.25
C ASN A 214 -9.25 14.60 6.33
N GLN A 215 -9.87 14.61 7.53
CA GLN A 215 -9.47 15.49 8.63
C GLN A 215 -7.99 15.33 9.04
N ASN A 216 -7.34 14.22 8.66
CA ASN A 216 -5.92 14.00 8.83
C ASN A 216 -5.14 14.64 7.67
N ASP A 217 -5.14 15.96 7.62
CA ASP A 217 -4.74 16.80 6.49
C ASP A 217 -3.29 17.31 6.56
N ILE A 218 -2.40 16.58 7.22
CA ILE A 218 -1.00 16.99 7.45
C ILE A 218 -0.27 17.34 6.16
N PHE A 219 -0.49 16.55 5.11
CA PHE A 219 0.14 16.84 3.81
C PHE A 219 -0.49 18.07 3.13
N TYR A 220 -1.80 18.27 3.25
CA TYR A 220 -2.45 19.48 2.76
C TYR A 220 -1.85 20.73 3.42
N GLN A 221 -1.66 20.70 4.75
CA GLN A 221 -1.01 21.77 5.50
C GLN A 221 0.45 21.97 5.07
N TYR A 222 1.19 20.89 4.81
CA TYR A 222 2.54 20.96 4.27
C TYR A 222 2.57 21.68 2.92
N LEU A 223 1.67 21.39 2.00
CA LEU A 223 1.60 22.09 0.70
C LEU A 223 1.36 23.59 0.85
N GLN A 224 0.62 24.02 1.87
CA GLN A 224 0.34 25.44 2.13
C GLN A 224 1.47 26.18 2.84
N THR A 225 2.22 25.49 3.70
CA THR A 225 3.10 26.13 4.68
C THR A 225 4.58 25.74 4.54
N ALA A 226 4.91 24.74 3.74
CA ALA A 226 6.22 24.09 3.68
C ALA A 226 6.67 23.46 5.02
N LYS A 227 5.78 23.39 6.03
CA LYS A 227 6.09 22.82 7.34
C LYS A 227 5.40 21.48 7.51
N TYR A 228 6.17 20.44 7.81
CA TYR A 228 5.66 19.11 8.11
C TYR A 228 5.50 18.96 9.62
N ASN A 229 4.26 18.89 10.08
CA ASN A 229 3.91 18.79 11.50
C ASN A 229 3.03 17.55 11.75
N PRO A 230 3.61 16.37 11.98
CA PRO A 230 2.87 15.18 12.37
C PRO A 230 2.05 15.39 13.64
N ARG A 231 0.89 14.80 13.71
CA ARG A 231 -0.01 14.86 14.88
C ARG A 231 -0.77 13.54 15.04
N PRO A 232 -1.34 13.26 16.23
CA PRO A 232 -2.20 12.09 16.41
C PRO A 232 -3.33 12.07 15.38
N SER A 233 -3.62 10.89 14.81
CA SER A 233 -4.71 10.74 13.85
C SER A 233 -6.07 10.87 14.52
N VAL A 234 -7.04 11.40 13.77
CA VAL A 234 -8.44 11.50 14.16
C VAL A 234 -9.25 10.47 13.40
N ALA A 235 -10.11 9.73 14.10
CA ALA A 235 -10.95 8.71 13.49
C ALA A 235 -12.00 9.32 12.57
N THR A 236 -12.13 8.80 11.35
CA THR A 236 -13.12 9.20 10.35
C THR A 236 -13.82 7.97 9.75
N ILE A 237 -14.86 8.19 8.94
CA ILE A 237 -15.53 7.11 8.19
C ILE A 237 -14.59 6.48 7.14
N ALA A 238 -13.55 7.21 6.72
CA ALA A 238 -12.50 6.72 5.80
C ALA A 238 -11.28 6.23 6.59
N ASN A 239 -11.48 5.31 7.54
CA ASN A 239 -10.51 4.88 8.53
C ASN A 239 -9.17 4.41 7.95
N ALA A 240 -9.15 3.85 6.75
CA ALA A 240 -7.93 3.45 6.05
C ALA A 240 -6.99 4.62 5.71
N MET A 241 -7.52 5.86 5.74
CA MET A 241 -6.80 7.11 5.47
C MET A 241 -6.53 7.92 6.74
N ASP A 242 -6.87 7.40 7.93
CA ASP A 242 -6.63 8.06 9.22
C ASP A 242 -5.16 7.91 9.63
N VAL A 243 -4.32 8.76 9.07
CA VAL A 243 -2.87 8.74 9.29
C VAL A 243 -2.38 10.13 9.67
N GLY A 244 -1.82 10.23 10.87
CA GLY A 244 -1.28 11.46 11.44
C GLY A 244 0.21 11.69 11.18
N ASP A 245 0.94 10.66 10.70
CA ASP A 245 2.35 10.70 10.31
C ASP A 245 2.59 9.75 9.13
N PRO A 246 2.33 10.20 7.89
CA PRO A 246 2.48 9.36 6.70
C PRO A 246 3.91 8.90 6.47
N SER A 247 4.20 7.62 6.71
CA SER A 247 5.54 7.05 6.59
C SER A 247 6.14 7.12 5.17
N ASN A 248 5.30 7.20 4.13
CA ASN A 248 5.77 7.37 2.75
C ASN A 248 6.02 8.82 2.35
N PHE A 249 5.75 9.80 3.21
CA PHE A 249 6.07 11.19 2.92
C PHE A 249 7.57 11.41 2.72
N ALA A 250 8.42 10.71 3.48
CA ALA A 250 9.86 10.73 3.27
C ALA A 250 10.29 10.33 1.84
N ARG A 251 9.53 9.42 1.20
CA ARG A 251 9.78 9.03 -0.20
C ARG A 251 9.39 10.12 -1.18
N VAL A 252 8.30 10.84 -0.89
CA VAL A 252 7.90 12.01 -1.70
C VAL A 252 8.97 13.08 -1.60
N LEU A 253 9.46 13.38 -0.40
CA LEU A 253 10.55 14.33 -0.20
C LEU A 253 11.81 13.92 -0.97
N ALA A 254 12.24 12.66 -0.86
CA ALA A 254 13.41 12.14 -1.56
C ALA A 254 13.25 12.20 -3.09
N LEU A 255 12.06 11.91 -3.62
CA LEU A 255 11.78 11.92 -5.05
C LEU A 255 11.92 13.32 -5.67
N TYR A 256 11.68 14.36 -4.88
CA TYR A 256 11.77 15.77 -5.28
C TYR A 256 12.92 16.52 -4.58
N GLU A 257 13.94 15.79 -4.11
CA GLU A 257 15.16 16.37 -3.50
C GLU A 257 14.84 17.38 -2.38
N ASN A 258 13.80 17.12 -1.60
CA ASN A 258 13.23 17.97 -0.55
C ASN A 258 12.74 19.35 -1.04
N SER A 259 12.53 19.54 -2.34
CA SER A 259 12.01 20.80 -2.88
C SER A 259 10.49 20.88 -2.70
N HIS A 260 10.03 21.72 -1.80
CA HIS A 260 8.62 22.03 -1.61
C HIS A 260 7.98 22.58 -2.89
N GLU A 261 8.67 23.48 -3.60
CA GLU A 261 8.21 24.05 -4.86
C GLU A 261 7.97 22.96 -5.92
N ALA A 262 8.92 22.05 -6.08
CA ALA A 262 8.78 20.93 -7.03
C ALA A 262 7.61 20.00 -6.65
N ILE A 263 7.39 19.74 -5.37
CA ILE A 263 6.24 18.97 -4.89
C ILE A 263 4.93 19.69 -5.23
N CYS A 264 4.83 20.99 -4.95
CA CYS A 264 3.65 21.81 -5.25
C CYS A 264 3.38 21.95 -6.76
N ALA A 265 4.40 21.88 -7.61
CA ALA A 265 4.24 21.86 -9.06
C ALA A 265 3.55 20.58 -9.55
N GLU A 266 3.76 19.45 -8.87
CA GLU A 266 3.30 18.13 -9.26
C GLU A 266 2.02 17.68 -8.55
N ILE A 267 1.84 18.10 -7.29
CA ILE A 267 0.75 17.66 -6.42
C ILE A 267 -0.02 18.85 -5.92
N SER A 268 -1.34 18.82 -6.11
CA SER A 268 -2.27 19.73 -5.42
C SER A 268 -2.88 19.00 -4.22
N GLY A 269 -3.26 19.75 -3.20
CA GLY A 269 -4.02 19.24 -2.06
C GLY A 269 -5.52 19.43 -2.24
N ALA A 270 -6.29 18.52 -1.65
CA ALA A 270 -7.73 18.65 -1.44
C ALA A 270 -8.09 18.03 -0.08
N THR A 271 -9.15 18.53 0.55
CA THR A 271 -9.74 17.95 1.76
C THR A 271 -11.18 17.53 1.52
N TYR A 272 -11.67 16.49 2.22
CA TYR A 272 -13.05 15.99 2.16
C TYR A 272 -13.57 15.55 3.52
#